data_0dccb09aa710ee17f169670c046888da
#
_entry.id   0dccb09aa710ee17f169670c046888da
#
_cell.length_a   1.000
_cell.length_b   1.000
_cell.length_c   1.000
_cell.angle_alpha   90.00
_cell.angle_beta   90.00
_cell.angle_gamma   90.00
#
_symmetry.space_group_name_H-M   'P 1'
#
loop_
_entity.id
_entity.type
_entity.pdbx_description
1 polymer ?
#
loop_
_entity_poly.entity_id
_entity_poly.type
_entity_poly.pdbx_seq_one_letter_code
_entity_poly.pdbx_strand_id
1 'polypeptide(L)'
;MNRILQNKHVSTHLNRGGVLRRLRRMAREYIARDPRTGKALRKSNVKEDSDIRALLPLSGKWEVVPKSDIMKLASGELEIIDLPRATGGGFARRKDGIRALNRVFESDIETAHRILLDCLDDDQDSIRTTALESMPSFSLRKHEGLIRCLSDRLMDDSEEVREEAMASLIKMAPVFPSGCEEILRRELRHEVEKHRKSAFIALKSTSQRWAETGCLHIDELIREEDVDLRRRAAAILRVLATKGGAEGWDLIGWCLEDEDAEVRRRASKTLNALAGAEPRIAAILVEVAMSDDDASVRKSAIGALKKLNMESPRVSRMVIDGARDRDYELRKACIGLLSIILSGTELRETAKELLRQETRMDLRKRLESLSTDLEMEGTEEQKNSFLAPLEHVPDEEGSTPDLKVPSSIKKGEHHKDKLSRPESEGGT
;
A
#
# COMPACT_ATOMS: atom_id res chain seq x y z
N MET A 1 14.51 -52.09 -0.40
CA MET A 1 15.15 -50.88 -0.98
C MET A 1 14.52 -50.38 -2.29
N ASN A 2 14.06 -51.26 -3.18
CA ASN A 2 13.49 -50.85 -4.47
C ASN A 2 12.10 -50.16 -4.43
N ARG A 3 11.28 -50.35 -3.39
CA ARG A 3 9.96 -49.68 -3.30
C ARG A 3 10.05 -48.17 -2.90
N ILE A 4 11.09 -47.78 -2.19
CA ILE A 4 11.28 -46.38 -1.77
C ILE A 4 11.78 -45.52 -2.95
N LEU A 5 12.56 -46.09 -3.85
CA LEU A 5 13.05 -45.39 -5.04
C LEU A 5 11.95 -45.19 -6.09
N GLN A 6 10.99 -46.11 -6.23
CA GLN A 6 9.85 -45.93 -7.13
C GLN A 6 8.92 -44.80 -6.65
N ASN A 7 8.70 -44.65 -5.33
CA ASN A 7 7.87 -43.55 -4.82
C ASN A 7 8.54 -42.14 -4.96
N LYS A 8 9.88 -42.10 -4.92
CA LYS A 8 10.58 -40.82 -5.20
C LYS A 8 10.47 -40.42 -6.67
N HIS A 9 10.48 -41.37 -7.60
CA HIS A 9 10.32 -41.05 -9.03
C HIS A 9 8.91 -40.57 -9.36
N VAL A 10 7.87 -41.15 -8.78
CA VAL A 10 6.47 -40.71 -9.00
C VAL A 10 6.23 -39.32 -8.42
N SER A 11 6.78 -39.04 -7.22
CA SER A 11 6.67 -37.68 -6.59
C SER A 11 7.41 -36.61 -7.39
N THR A 12 8.58 -36.92 -7.96
CA THR A 12 9.32 -35.93 -8.79
C THR A 12 8.66 -35.68 -10.14
N HIS A 13 7.99 -36.68 -10.73
CA HIS A 13 7.25 -36.52 -11.99
C HIS A 13 5.97 -35.66 -11.79
N LEU A 14 5.23 -35.88 -10.71
CA LEU A 14 4.05 -35.05 -10.37
C LEU A 14 4.44 -33.60 -10.08
N ASN A 15 5.54 -33.37 -9.39
CA ASN A 15 6.02 -32.03 -9.10
C ASN A 15 6.57 -31.32 -10.36
N ARG A 16 7.26 -32.07 -11.26
CA ARG A 16 7.70 -31.52 -12.56
C ARG A 16 6.51 -31.14 -13.45
N GLY A 17 5.45 -31.95 -13.48
CA GLY A 17 4.23 -31.62 -14.22
C GLY A 17 3.51 -30.37 -13.69
N GLY A 18 3.47 -30.19 -12.38
CA GLY A 18 2.91 -28.99 -11.73
C GLY A 18 3.75 -27.75 -12.00
N VAL A 19 5.06 -27.86 -11.88
CA VAL A 19 6.01 -26.75 -12.17
C VAL A 19 5.99 -26.40 -13.66
N LEU A 20 6.02 -27.39 -14.55
CA LEU A 20 5.93 -27.16 -16.00
C LEU A 20 4.59 -26.55 -16.43
N ARG A 21 3.46 -26.95 -15.79
CA ARG A 21 2.17 -26.31 -16.05
C ARG A 21 2.17 -24.87 -15.54
N ARG A 22 2.79 -24.58 -14.38
CA ARG A 22 2.90 -23.25 -13.82
C ARG A 22 3.82 -22.37 -14.68
N LEU A 23 4.98 -22.90 -15.10
CA LEU A 23 5.89 -22.21 -16.01
C LEU A 23 5.27 -21.98 -17.40
N ARG A 24 4.53 -22.96 -17.94
CA ARG A 24 3.78 -22.78 -19.21
C ARG A 24 2.65 -21.75 -19.06
N ARG A 25 2.00 -21.68 -17.90
CA ARG A 25 0.97 -20.68 -17.61
C ARG A 25 1.60 -19.29 -17.49
N MET A 26 2.70 -19.15 -16.75
CA MET A 26 3.48 -17.92 -16.66
C MET A 26 4.04 -17.50 -18.02
N ALA A 27 4.62 -18.42 -18.79
CA ALA A 27 5.10 -18.14 -20.14
C ALA A 27 3.95 -17.69 -21.09
N ARG A 28 2.74 -18.28 -20.97
CA ARG A 28 1.57 -17.84 -21.74
C ARG A 28 1.10 -16.45 -21.29
N GLU A 29 1.15 -16.14 -20.00
CA GLU A 29 0.81 -14.80 -19.49
C GLU A 29 1.83 -13.76 -19.95
N TYR A 30 3.12 -14.11 -19.98
CA TYR A 30 4.17 -13.20 -20.43
C TYR A 30 4.22 -13.01 -21.95
N ILE A 31 3.91 -14.04 -22.74
CA ILE A 31 3.98 -14.00 -24.22
C ILE A 31 2.75 -13.31 -24.82
N ALA A 32 1.65 -13.23 -24.09
CA ALA A 32 0.34 -12.86 -24.63
C ALA A 32 -0.18 -11.50 -24.20
N ARG A 33 0.60 -10.64 -23.60
CA ARG A 33 0.11 -9.32 -23.15
C ARG A 33 0.80 -8.17 -23.87
N ASP A 34 -0.01 -7.25 -24.36
CA ASP A 34 0.43 -5.95 -24.86
C ASP A 34 1.01 -5.16 -23.66
N PRO A 35 2.27 -4.74 -23.73
CA PRO A 35 2.90 -4.00 -22.63
C PRO A 35 2.29 -2.63 -22.37
N ARG A 36 1.58 -2.03 -23.33
CA ARG A 36 0.89 -0.73 -23.15
C ARG A 36 -0.48 -0.90 -22.50
N THR A 37 -1.20 -1.97 -22.81
CA THR A 37 -2.59 -2.15 -22.37
C THR A 37 -2.76 -3.26 -21.35
N GLY A 38 -1.75 -4.08 -21.11
CA GLY A 38 -1.80 -5.27 -20.25
C GLY A 38 -2.72 -6.38 -20.78
N LYS A 39 -3.34 -6.18 -21.96
CA LYS A 39 -4.28 -7.13 -22.56
C LYS A 39 -3.55 -8.30 -23.21
N ALA A 40 -4.12 -9.49 -23.10
CA ALA A 40 -3.61 -10.68 -23.77
C ALA A 40 -3.63 -10.51 -25.29
N LEU A 41 -2.47 -10.61 -25.92
CA LEU A 41 -2.34 -10.65 -27.37
C LEU A 41 -2.70 -12.07 -27.84
N ARG A 42 -3.76 -12.21 -28.62
CA ARG A 42 -4.09 -13.49 -29.27
C ARG A 42 -3.10 -13.75 -30.42
N LYS A 43 -2.62 -14.97 -30.58
CA LYS A 43 -1.69 -15.37 -31.64
C LYS A 43 -2.15 -14.97 -33.05
N SER A 44 -3.47 -14.88 -33.28
CA SER A 44 -4.08 -14.49 -34.54
C SER A 44 -3.97 -13.00 -34.88
N ASN A 45 -3.62 -12.14 -33.93
CA ASN A 45 -3.50 -10.68 -34.13
C ASN A 45 -2.04 -10.23 -34.24
N VAL A 46 -1.09 -11.14 -34.18
CA VAL A 46 0.32 -10.83 -34.41
C VAL A 46 0.52 -10.76 -35.91
N LYS A 47 0.28 -9.61 -36.51
CA LYS A 47 0.81 -9.31 -37.84
C LYS A 47 2.33 -9.49 -37.77
N GLU A 48 2.95 -9.99 -38.82
CA GLU A 48 4.40 -10.18 -38.93
C GLU A 48 5.21 -8.88 -38.87
N ASP A 49 4.68 -7.85 -38.25
CA ASP A 49 5.34 -6.57 -38.06
C ASP A 49 6.51 -6.73 -37.09
N SER A 50 7.70 -6.37 -37.54
CA SER A 50 8.94 -6.44 -36.77
C SER A 50 8.85 -5.74 -35.41
N ASP A 51 8.02 -4.72 -35.31
CA ASP A 51 7.81 -3.93 -34.07
C ASP A 51 7.01 -4.68 -33.00
N ILE A 52 6.14 -5.61 -33.39
CA ILE A 52 5.35 -6.40 -32.43
C ILE A 52 6.21 -7.50 -31.79
N ARG A 53 7.20 -8.03 -32.52
CA ARG A 53 8.16 -9.02 -31.97
C ARG A 53 9.04 -8.42 -30.88
N ALA A 54 9.34 -7.12 -30.96
CA ALA A 54 10.08 -6.38 -29.96
C ALA A 54 9.32 -6.22 -28.64
N LEU A 55 7.98 -6.34 -28.65
CA LEU A 55 7.11 -6.23 -27.48
C LEU A 55 6.93 -7.55 -26.71
N LEU A 56 7.46 -8.68 -27.21
CA LEU A 56 7.43 -9.94 -26.49
C LEU A 56 8.36 -9.88 -25.29
N PRO A 57 7.94 -10.41 -24.12
CA PRO A 57 8.80 -10.43 -22.96
C PRO A 57 10.09 -11.18 -23.28
N LEU A 58 11.18 -10.55 -22.92
CA LEU A 58 12.55 -10.91 -23.26
C LEU A 58 13.03 -12.20 -22.57
N SER A 59 12.19 -12.87 -21.79
CA SER A 59 12.51 -14.12 -21.12
C SER A 59 12.80 -15.24 -22.13
N GLY A 60 13.98 -15.77 -22.06
CA GLY A 60 14.45 -16.89 -22.88
C GLY A 60 15.12 -16.52 -24.20
N LYS A 61 14.77 -15.40 -24.83
CA LYS A 61 15.41 -14.96 -26.09
C LYS A 61 16.79 -14.35 -25.88
N TRP A 62 16.97 -13.66 -24.77
CA TRP A 62 18.19 -12.95 -24.44
C TRP A 62 19.19 -13.78 -23.63
N GLU A 63 18.82 -14.96 -23.14
CA GLU A 63 19.72 -15.85 -22.40
C GLU A 63 20.89 -16.34 -23.25
N VAL A 64 20.69 -16.41 -24.58
CA VAL A 64 21.68 -16.88 -25.55
C VAL A 64 22.36 -15.72 -26.29
N VAL A 65 21.96 -14.48 -26.02
CA VAL A 65 22.63 -13.29 -26.60
C VAL A 65 23.76 -12.89 -25.68
N PRO A 66 25.00 -12.69 -26.20
CA PRO A 66 26.11 -12.20 -25.40
C PRO A 66 25.79 -10.86 -24.74
N LYS A 67 26.14 -10.71 -23.47
CA LYS A 67 25.87 -9.48 -22.71
C LYS A 67 26.54 -8.25 -23.36
N SER A 68 27.71 -8.44 -23.97
CA SER A 68 28.38 -7.41 -24.77
C SER A 68 27.56 -6.92 -25.95
N ASP A 69 26.81 -7.83 -26.59
CA ASP A 69 26.00 -7.46 -27.76
C ASP A 69 24.73 -6.74 -27.33
N ILE A 70 24.17 -7.09 -26.17
CA ILE A 70 23.07 -6.32 -25.55
C ILE A 70 23.53 -4.89 -25.26
N MET A 71 24.70 -4.71 -24.67
CA MET A 71 25.27 -3.38 -24.40
C MET A 71 25.51 -2.57 -25.66
N LYS A 72 26.14 -3.18 -26.68
CA LYS A 72 26.41 -2.53 -27.98
C LYS A 72 25.10 -2.17 -28.71
N LEU A 73 24.08 -3.01 -28.62
CA LEU A 73 22.76 -2.72 -29.18
C LEU A 73 22.11 -1.54 -28.46
N ALA A 74 22.15 -1.52 -27.14
CA ALA A 74 21.58 -0.46 -26.33
C ALA A 74 22.31 0.88 -26.53
N SER A 75 23.64 0.88 -26.63
CA SER A 75 24.43 2.09 -26.92
C SER A 75 24.24 2.60 -28.35
N GLY A 76 23.76 1.77 -29.27
CA GLY A 76 23.62 2.11 -30.68
C GLY A 76 24.86 1.80 -31.51
N GLU A 77 25.89 1.13 -30.95
CA GLU A 77 27.03 0.64 -31.69
C GLU A 77 26.68 -0.47 -32.69
N LEU A 78 25.60 -1.21 -32.39
CA LEU A 78 24.96 -2.17 -33.28
C LEU A 78 23.55 -1.71 -33.62
N GLU A 79 23.18 -1.78 -34.88
CA GLU A 79 21.84 -1.41 -35.33
C GLU A 79 20.84 -2.53 -35.09
N ILE A 80 21.24 -3.77 -35.41
CA ILE A 80 20.37 -4.94 -35.42
C ILE A 80 21.16 -6.16 -34.95
N ILE A 81 20.51 -7.03 -34.19
CA ILE A 81 21.00 -8.37 -33.81
C ILE A 81 19.97 -9.40 -34.24
N ASP A 82 20.44 -10.47 -34.90
CA ASP A 82 19.63 -11.65 -35.17
C ASP A 82 19.42 -12.46 -33.89
N LEU A 83 18.18 -12.69 -33.52
CA LEU A 83 17.84 -13.56 -32.39
C LEU A 83 17.81 -15.02 -32.82
N PRO A 84 18.36 -15.95 -32.01
CA PRO A 84 18.46 -17.35 -32.38
C PRO A 84 17.11 -17.98 -32.70
N ARG A 85 17.01 -18.80 -33.74
CA ARG A 85 15.81 -19.52 -34.15
C ARG A 85 15.25 -20.42 -33.05
N ALA A 86 16.09 -21.00 -32.21
CA ALA A 86 15.70 -21.81 -31.07
C ALA A 86 14.79 -21.07 -30.06
N THR A 87 14.88 -19.75 -30.02
CA THR A 87 14.08 -18.88 -29.13
C THR A 87 12.93 -18.17 -29.85
N GLY A 88 12.63 -18.58 -31.09
CA GLY A 88 11.56 -18.04 -31.93
C GLY A 88 12.02 -17.09 -33.02
N GLY A 89 13.30 -16.84 -33.15
CA GLY A 89 13.91 -15.98 -34.18
C GLY A 89 13.45 -14.54 -34.15
N GLY A 90 13.97 -13.71 -35.05
CA GLY A 90 13.59 -12.31 -35.22
C GLY A 90 14.80 -11.40 -35.09
N PHE A 91 14.53 -10.11 -35.16
CA PHE A 91 15.55 -9.08 -35.01
C PHE A 91 15.33 -8.32 -33.72
N ALA A 92 16.41 -7.88 -33.08
CA ALA A 92 16.37 -6.91 -31.99
C ALA A 92 17.05 -5.62 -32.45
N ARG A 93 16.49 -4.50 -32.06
CA ARG A 93 16.98 -3.16 -32.34
C ARG A 93 17.38 -2.45 -31.04
N ARG A 94 17.91 -1.23 -31.13
CA ARG A 94 18.39 -0.43 -29.99
C ARG A 94 17.40 -0.40 -28.81
N LYS A 95 16.10 -0.15 -29.05
CA LYS A 95 15.05 -0.16 -28.02
C LYS A 95 14.96 -1.48 -27.27
N ASP A 96 15.14 -2.60 -27.98
CA ASP A 96 15.10 -3.92 -27.36
C ASP A 96 16.34 -4.15 -26.50
N GLY A 97 17.50 -3.67 -26.94
CA GLY A 97 18.74 -3.66 -26.17
C GLY A 97 18.59 -2.87 -24.87
N ILE A 98 17.99 -1.68 -24.92
CA ILE A 98 17.73 -0.84 -23.74
C ILE A 98 16.82 -1.58 -22.74
N ARG A 99 15.74 -2.22 -23.20
CA ARG A 99 14.86 -3.04 -22.34
C ARG A 99 15.57 -4.25 -21.76
N ALA A 100 16.58 -4.78 -22.44
CA ALA A 100 17.37 -5.93 -22.00
C ALA A 100 18.53 -5.57 -21.06
N LEU A 101 18.87 -4.30 -20.88
CA LEU A 101 20.00 -3.85 -20.06
C LEU A 101 19.98 -4.38 -18.63
N ASN A 102 18.78 -4.58 -18.04
CA ASN A 102 18.66 -5.14 -16.71
C ASN A 102 19.28 -6.54 -16.56
N ARG A 103 19.49 -7.28 -17.65
CA ARG A 103 20.13 -8.60 -17.66
C ARG A 103 21.66 -8.54 -17.60
N VAL A 104 22.20 -7.37 -17.85
CA VAL A 104 23.64 -7.12 -17.81
C VAL A 104 24.12 -6.76 -16.41
N PHE A 105 23.22 -6.37 -15.54
CA PHE A 105 23.50 -5.88 -14.19
C PHE A 105 24.46 -6.72 -13.34
N GLU A 106 24.28 -8.03 -13.35
CA GLU A 106 25.11 -8.91 -12.53
C GLU A 106 26.55 -8.97 -12.99
N SER A 107 26.81 -8.62 -14.25
CA SER A 107 28.14 -8.71 -14.84
C SER A 107 28.86 -7.36 -14.94
N ASP A 108 28.16 -6.29 -15.25
CA ASP A 108 28.71 -4.95 -15.42
C ASP A 108 27.64 -3.88 -15.19
N ILE A 109 27.40 -3.57 -13.94
CA ILE A 109 26.38 -2.60 -13.53
C ILE A 109 26.73 -1.17 -13.94
N GLU A 110 28.00 -0.80 -13.86
CA GLU A 110 28.43 0.58 -14.12
C GLU A 110 28.26 0.93 -15.59
N THR A 111 28.68 0.02 -16.48
CA THR A 111 28.48 0.21 -17.93
C THR A 111 27.00 0.23 -18.29
N ALA A 112 26.18 -0.66 -17.70
CA ALA A 112 24.74 -0.67 -17.94
C ALA A 112 24.07 0.64 -17.46
N HIS A 113 24.46 1.18 -16.31
CA HIS A 113 23.99 2.48 -15.84
C HIS A 113 24.38 3.61 -16.78
N ARG A 114 25.66 3.67 -17.19
CA ARG A 114 26.13 4.71 -18.11
C ARG A 114 25.35 4.68 -19.41
N ILE A 115 25.18 3.51 -20.03
CA ILE A 115 24.40 3.38 -21.27
C ILE A 115 22.95 3.83 -21.05
N LEU A 116 22.33 3.49 -19.91
CA LEU A 116 20.97 3.94 -19.61
C LEU A 116 20.88 5.46 -19.45
N LEU A 117 21.86 6.08 -18.77
CA LEU A 117 21.94 7.54 -18.62
C LEU A 117 22.12 8.23 -19.97
N ASP A 118 22.99 7.70 -20.82
CA ASP A 118 23.20 8.21 -22.20
C ASP A 118 21.89 8.10 -23.03
N CYS A 119 21.14 6.99 -22.88
CA CYS A 119 19.85 6.83 -23.56
C CYS A 119 18.75 7.75 -23.00
N LEU A 120 18.83 8.14 -21.74
CA LEU A 120 17.91 9.11 -21.15
C LEU A 120 18.13 10.53 -21.67
N ASP A 121 19.32 10.81 -22.19
CA ASP A 121 19.70 12.10 -22.78
C ASP A 121 19.83 12.06 -24.31
N ASP A 122 19.27 11.04 -24.95
CA ASP A 122 19.30 10.84 -26.39
C ASP A 122 18.41 11.87 -27.15
N ASP A 123 18.84 12.28 -28.34
CA ASP A 123 18.08 13.23 -29.20
C ASP A 123 16.70 12.69 -29.59
N GLN A 124 16.55 11.37 -29.68
CA GLN A 124 15.31 10.74 -30.10
C GLN A 124 14.36 10.52 -28.90
N ASP A 125 13.19 11.15 -28.91
CA ASP A 125 12.13 10.98 -27.88
C ASP A 125 11.83 9.51 -27.58
N SER A 126 11.77 8.71 -28.65
CA SER A 126 11.43 7.29 -28.54
C SER A 126 12.51 6.45 -27.85
N ILE A 127 13.76 6.90 -27.85
CA ILE A 127 14.87 6.29 -27.07
C ILE A 127 14.76 6.73 -25.62
N ARG A 128 14.56 8.03 -25.36
CA ARG A 128 14.36 8.56 -24.01
C ARG A 128 13.16 7.88 -23.31
N THR A 129 12.03 7.73 -24.02
CA THR A 129 10.85 7.01 -23.52
C THR A 129 11.16 5.56 -23.17
N THR A 130 11.88 4.83 -24.05
CA THR A 130 12.25 3.44 -23.80
C THR A 130 13.22 3.30 -22.62
N ALA A 131 14.14 4.25 -22.47
CA ALA A 131 15.05 4.30 -21.32
C ALA A 131 14.28 4.54 -20.00
N LEU A 132 13.31 5.44 -20.01
CA LEU A 132 12.40 5.66 -18.87
C LEU A 132 11.57 4.42 -18.53
N GLU A 133 11.02 3.70 -19.51
CA GLU A 133 10.32 2.42 -19.30
C GLU A 133 11.21 1.41 -18.54
N SER A 134 12.49 1.42 -18.81
CA SER A 134 13.49 0.49 -18.24
C SER A 134 14.03 0.94 -16.88
N MET A 135 14.01 2.24 -16.60
CA MET A 135 14.62 2.86 -15.41
C MET A 135 14.14 2.25 -14.07
N PRO A 136 12.86 1.91 -13.86
CA PRO A 136 12.41 1.32 -12.59
C PRO A 136 13.12 0.02 -12.22
N SER A 137 13.56 -0.77 -13.20
CA SER A 137 14.33 -2.00 -12.95
C SER A 137 15.72 -1.74 -12.38
N PHE A 138 16.23 -0.52 -12.54
CA PHE A 138 17.51 -0.06 -12.02
C PHE A 138 17.40 0.66 -10.66
N SER A 139 16.19 1.04 -10.25
CA SER A 139 15.95 1.82 -9.03
C SER A 139 16.38 1.12 -7.75
N LEU A 140 16.40 -0.21 -7.72
CA LEU A 140 16.86 -1.00 -6.57
C LEU A 140 18.33 -0.72 -6.20
N ARG A 141 19.13 -0.23 -7.14
CA ARG A 141 20.54 0.14 -6.92
C ARG A 141 20.73 1.57 -6.40
N LYS A 142 19.65 2.33 -6.28
CA LYS A 142 19.65 3.69 -5.70
C LYS A 142 20.68 4.63 -6.34
N HIS A 143 20.79 4.61 -7.65
CA HIS A 143 21.76 5.43 -8.35
C HIS A 143 21.26 6.88 -8.48
N GLU A 144 22.01 7.84 -7.91
CA GLU A 144 21.60 9.26 -7.88
C GLU A 144 21.47 9.88 -9.27
N GLY A 145 22.30 9.48 -10.22
CA GLY A 145 22.22 9.93 -11.61
C GLY A 145 20.86 9.62 -12.26
N LEU A 146 20.25 8.47 -11.94
CA LEU A 146 18.92 8.12 -12.45
C LEU A 146 17.85 9.06 -11.91
N ILE A 147 17.93 9.45 -10.64
CA ILE A 147 16.98 10.38 -10.03
C ILE A 147 17.08 11.76 -10.65
N ARG A 148 18.31 12.23 -10.90
CA ARG A 148 18.52 13.49 -11.60
C ARG A 148 17.93 13.48 -13.01
N CYS A 149 18.25 12.45 -13.81
CA CYS A 149 17.69 12.31 -15.16
C CYS A 149 16.16 12.20 -15.13
N LEU A 150 15.57 11.48 -14.17
CA LEU A 150 14.13 11.43 -14.01
C LEU A 150 13.54 12.82 -13.78
N SER A 151 14.16 13.60 -12.90
CA SER A 151 13.74 14.99 -12.65
C SER A 151 13.79 15.85 -13.90
N ASP A 152 14.84 15.71 -14.71
CA ASP A 152 15.01 16.46 -15.94
C ASP A 152 13.99 16.04 -17.01
N ARG A 153 13.73 14.73 -17.14
CA ARG A 153 12.74 14.20 -18.12
C ARG A 153 11.28 14.52 -17.76
N LEU A 154 10.97 14.82 -16.52
CA LEU A 154 9.64 15.34 -16.16
C LEU A 154 9.37 16.72 -16.75
N MET A 155 10.42 17.43 -17.15
CA MET A 155 10.37 18.74 -17.81
C MET A 155 10.78 18.66 -19.29
N ASP A 156 10.79 17.46 -19.89
CA ASP A 156 11.18 17.22 -21.29
C ASP A 156 10.23 17.96 -22.24
N ASP A 157 10.75 18.40 -23.39
CA ASP A 157 9.94 19.07 -24.44
C ASP A 157 8.86 18.14 -24.98
N SER A 158 9.13 16.84 -25.08
CA SER A 158 8.17 15.83 -25.56
C SER A 158 7.17 15.45 -24.48
N GLU A 159 5.86 15.54 -24.78
CA GLU A 159 4.80 15.12 -23.88
C GLU A 159 4.87 13.61 -23.59
N GLU A 160 5.21 12.79 -24.59
CA GLU A 160 5.34 11.34 -24.45
C GLU A 160 6.44 10.97 -23.45
N VAL A 161 7.56 11.70 -23.48
CA VAL A 161 8.66 11.52 -22.53
C VAL A 161 8.23 11.93 -21.11
N ARG A 162 7.56 13.08 -20.96
CA ARG A 162 7.05 13.50 -19.64
C ARG A 162 6.07 12.50 -19.04
N GLU A 163 5.17 11.93 -19.85
CA GLU A 163 4.21 10.92 -19.39
C GLU A 163 4.90 9.65 -18.90
N GLU A 164 5.90 9.16 -19.65
CA GLU A 164 6.65 7.98 -19.23
C GLU A 164 7.55 8.26 -18.00
N ALA A 165 8.08 9.48 -17.88
CA ALA A 165 8.81 9.90 -16.69
C ALA A 165 7.90 9.86 -15.44
N MET A 166 6.66 10.33 -15.55
CA MET A 166 5.67 10.19 -14.47
C MET A 166 5.33 8.73 -14.18
N ALA A 167 5.19 7.88 -15.19
CA ALA A 167 4.96 6.45 -15.01
C ALA A 167 6.14 5.78 -14.30
N SER A 168 7.35 6.18 -14.62
CA SER A 168 8.57 5.73 -13.94
C SER A 168 8.64 6.21 -12.50
N LEU A 169 8.29 7.46 -12.21
CA LEU A 169 8.20 7.98 -10.84
C LEU A 169 7.24 7.15 -9.98
N ILE A 170 6.06 6.80 -10.50
CA ILE A 170 5.08 5.97 -9.80
C ILE A 170 5.66 4.62 -9.39
N LYS A 171 6.52 4.04 -10.24
CA LYS A 171 7.15 2.75 -9.98
C LYS A 171 8.37 2.87 -9.05
N MET A 172 9.13 3.96 -9.16
CA MET A 172 10.38 4.17 -8.42
C MET A 172 10.16 4.69 -7.01
N ALA A 173 9.23 5.60 -6.79
CA ALA A 173 8.99 6.22 -5.50
C ALA A 173 8.76 5.21 -4.34
N PRO A 174 7.96 4.13 -4.49
CA PRO A 174 7.83 3.14 -3.43
C PRO A 174 9.05 2.24 -3.25
N VAL A 175 10.02 2.25 -4.17
CA VAL A 175 11.27 1.46 -4.09
C VAL A 175 12.41 2.30 -3.51
N PHE A 176 12.50 3.56 -3.92
CA PHE A 176 13.53 4.51 -3.49
C PHE A 176 12.90 5.84 -3.04
N PRO A 177 12.17 5.84 -1.90
CA PRO A 177 11.40 7.00 -1.45
C PRO A 177 12.27 8.23 -1.19
N SER A 178 13.41 8.09 -0.52
CA SER A 178 14.31 9.20 -0.21
C SER A 178 14.90 9.86 -1.46
N GLY A 179 15.17 9.10 -2.51
CA GLY A 179 15.65 9.67 -3.77
C GLY A 179 14.56 10.39 -4.55
N CYS A 180 13.31 9.95 -4.43
CA CYS A 180 12.17 10.54 -5.14
C CYS A 180 11.45 11.66 -4.35
N GLU A 181 11.85 11.94 -3.12
CA GLU A 181 11.17 12.84 -2.20
C GLU A 181 10.98 14.24 -2.78
N GLU A 182 12.05 14.88 -3.25
CA GLU A 182 12.00 16.23 -3.82
C GLU A 182 11.17 16.28 -5.12
N ILE A 183 11.28 15.23 -5.94
CA ILE A 183 10.48 15.13 -7.16
C ILE A 183 9.01 15.03 -6.79
N LEU A 184 8.66 14.15 -5.84
CA LEU A 184 7.27 14.02 -5.36
C LEU A 184 6.74 15.34 -4.80
N ARG A 185 7.54 16.03 -3.97
CA ARG A 185 7.16 17.32 -3.37
C ARG A 185 6.84 18.37 -4.44
N ARG A 186 7.62 18.41 -5.51
CA ARG A 186 7.39 19.31 -6.66
C ARG A 186 6.16 18.89 -7.46
N GLU A 187 6.06 17.64 -7.86
CA GLU A 187 5.00 17.17 -8.76
C GLU A 187 3.62 17.14 -8.07
N LEU A 188 3.56 16.98 -6.75
CA LEU A 188 2.32 17.09 -5.96
C LEU A 188 1.71 18.50 -6.02
N ARG A 189 2.56 19.53 -6.25
CA ARG A 189 2.18 20.95 -6.35
C ARG A 189 2.20 21.48 -7.80
N HIS A 190 2.42 20.60 -8.77
CA HIS A 190 2.56 20.99 -10.17
C HIS A 190 1.27 21.66 -10.69
N GLU A 191 1.38 22.68 -11.54
CA GLU A 191 0.23 23.40 -12.11
C GLU A 191 -0.71 22.52 -12.91
N VAL A 192 -0.14 21.58 -13.68
CA VAL A 192 -0.90 20.64 -14.52
C VAL A 192 -1.53 19.55 -13.66
N GLU A 193 -2.85 19.44 -13.72
CA GLU A 193 -3.61 18.47 -12.91
C GLU A 193 -3.21 17.01 -13.16
N LYS A 194 -2.83 16.67 -14.39
CA LYS A 194 -2.38 15.31 -14.75
C LYS A 194 -1.14 14.90 -13.97
N HIS A 195 -0.17 15.81 -13.82
CA HIS A 195 1.03 15.61 -13.01
C HIS A 195 0.66 15.41 -11.54
N ARG A 196 -0.15 16.30 -10.96
CA ARG A 196 -0.61 16.15 -9.57
C ARG A 196 -1.29 14.80 -9.34
N LYS A 197 -2.21 14.38 -10.22
CA LYS A 197 -2.88 13.07 -10.08
C LYS A 197 -1.89 11.91 -10.06
N SER A 198 -0.92 11.91 -10.96
CA SER A 198 0.12 10.87 -11.04
C SER A 198 1.03 10.89 -9.82
N ALA A 199 1.42 12.07 -9.33
CA ALA A 199 2.20 12.23 -8.12
C ALA A 199 1.45 11.71 -6.87
N PHE A 200 0.14 11.96 -6.77
CA PHE A 200 -0.69 11.39 -5.70
C PHE A 200 -0.81 9.86 -5.78
N ILE A 201 -0.80 9.26 -6.97
CA ILE A 201 -0.72 7.80 -7.14
C ILE A 201 0.63 7.28 -6.63
N ALA A 202 1.72 7.96 -6.97
CA ALA A 202 3.06 7.63 -6.49
C ALA A 202 3.14 7.74 -4.96
N LEU A 203 2.66 8.85 -4.38
CA LEU A 203 2.62 9.06 -2.94
C LEU A 203 1.80 7.98 -2.22
N LYS A 204 0.63 7.63 -2.74
CA LYS A 204 -0.20 6.57 -2.17
C LYS A 204 0.52 5.22 -2.16
N SER A 205 1.20 4.87 -3.25
CA SER A 205 1.97 3.63 -3.36
C SER A 205 3.18 3.64 -2.41
N THR A 206 3.84 4.79 -2.27
CA THR A 206 4.94 5.00 -1.32
C THR A 206 4.45 4.86 0.13
N SER A 207 3.34 5.51 0.48
CA SER A 207 2.73 5.44 1.82
C SER A 207 2.31 4.01 2.21
N GLN A 208 1.88 3.19 1.26
CA GLN A 208 1.55 1.78 1.51
C GLN A 208 2.76 0.96 1.96
N ARG A 209 3.95 1.30 1.49
CA ARG A 209 5.19 0.61 1.79
C ARG A 209 5.99 1.29 2.91
N TRP A 210 5.98 2.61 2.93
CA TRP A 210 6.72 3.48 3.83
C TRP A 210 5.78 4.51 4.45
N ALA A 211 5.11 4.11 5.54
CA ALA A 211 4.09 4.94 6.16
C ALA A 211 4.66 6.26 6.72
N GLU A 212 5.86 6.23 7.28
CA GLU A 212 6.56 7.42 7.79
C GLU A 212 6.77 8.48 6.70
N THR A 213 7.30 8.06 5.53
CA THR A 213 7.43 8.97 4.36
C THR A 213 6.06 9.51 3.93
N GLY A 214 5.03 8.65 3.97
CA GLY A 214 3.66 9.06 3.70
C GLY A 214 3.16 10.13 4.67
N CYS A 215 3.42 9.97 5.97
CA CYS A 215 3.04 10.93 7.01
C CYS A 215 3.70 12.29 6.76
N LEU A 216 5.01 12.32 6.47
CA LEU A 216 5.73 13.57 6.19
C LEU A 216 5.10 14.36 5.03
N HIS A 217 4.87 13.72 3.89
CA HIS A 217 4.27 14.43 2.75
C HIS A 217 2.83 14.85 3.00
N ILE A 218 2.06 14.05 3.73
CA ILE A 218 0.67 14.39 4.03
C ILE A 218 0.60 15.52 5.05
N ASP A 219 1.47 15.54 6.05
CA ASP A 219 1.57 16.68 7.00
C ASP A 219 1.85 17.99 6.28
N GLU A 220 2.74 18.01 5.30
CA GLU A 220 2.99 19.19 4.47
C GLU A 220 1.74 19.59 3.67
N LEU A 221 1.07 18.63 3.03
CA LEU A 221 -0.05 18.90 2.13
C LEU A 221 -1.33 19.34 2.84
N ILE A 222 -1.61 18.89 4.05
CA ILE A 222 -2.79 19.29 4.81
C ILE A 222 -2.67 20.72 5.37
N ARG A 223 -1.47 21.27 5.37
CA ARG A 223 -1.19 22.66 5.79
C ARG A 223 -1.22 23.68 4.64
N GLU A 224 -1.41 23.18 3.40
CA GLU A 224 -1.47 24.05 2.23
C GLU A 224 -2.77 24.87 2.20
N GLU A 225 -2.69 26.07 1.68
CA GLU A 225 -3.87 26.93 1.46
C GLU A 225 -4.79 26.36 0.37
N ASP A 226 -4.21 25.62 -0.60
CA ASP A 226 -4.96 24.97 -1.68
C ASP A 226 -5.81 23.80 -1.15
N VAL A 227 -7.11 24.03 -1.13
CA VAL A 227 -8.11 23.05 -0.68
C VAL A 227 -8.06 21.75 -1.49
N ASP A 228 -7.72 21.80 -2.79
CA ASP A 228 -7.65 20.59 -3.62
C ASP A 228 -6.49 19.70 -3.19
N LEU A 229 -5.35 20.29 -2.80
CA LEU A 229 -4.23 19.53 -2.24
C LEU A 229 -4.62 18.89 -0.90
N ARG A 230 -5.26 19.62 0.02
CA ARG A 230 -5.75 19.07 1.29
C ARG A 230 -6.74 17.92 1.07
N ARG A 231 -7.69 18.08 0.14
CA ARG A 231 -8.65 17.04 -0.22
C ARG A 231 -7.97 15.78 -0.75
N ARG A 232 -6.94 15.92 -1.58
CA ARG A 232 -6.18 14.79 -2.13
C ARG A 232 -5.35 14.09 -1.06
N ALA A 233 -4.71 14.86 -0.17
CA ALA A 233 -3.97 14.33 0.98
C ALA A 233 -4.89 13.49 1.88
N ALA A 234 -6.07 14.02 2.22
CA ALA A 234 -7.06 13.32 3.03
C ALA A 234 -7.53 12.00 2.41
N ALA A 235 -7.51 11.85 1.08
CA ALA A 235 -7.86 10.60 0.41
C ALA A 235 -6.84 9.47 0.66
N ILE A 236 -5.60 9.78 1.05
CA ILE A 236 -4.54 8.81 1.33
C ILE A 236 -4.56 8.36 2.80
N LEU A 237 -5.15 9.12 3.71
CA LEU A 237 -5.18 8.84 5.16
C LEU A 237 -5.64 7.42 5.50
N ARG A 238 -6.46 6.81 4.65
CA ARG A 238 -6.90 5.43 4.87
C ARG A 238 -5.75 4.42 4.97
N VAL A 239 -4.67 4.67 4.25
CA VAL A 239 -3.45 3.83 4.33
C VAL A 239 -2.77 4.05 5.67
N LEU A 240 -2.70 5.29 6.13
CA LEU A 240 -2.02 5.68 7.36
C LEU A 240 -2.82 5.30 8.61
N ALA A 241 -4.14 5.20 8.53
CA ALA A 241 -4.99 4.77 9.64
C ALA A 241 -4.55 3.43 10.28
N THR A 242 -3.96 2.54 9.48
CA THR A 242 -3.52 1.21 9.94
C THR A 242 -2.02 1.03 10.02
N LYS A 243 -1.25 1.93 9.39
CA LYS A 243 0.21 1.77 9.25
C LYS A 243 1.01 2.98 9.74
N GLY A 244 0.37 4.14 9.86
CA GLY A 244 1.05 5.41 10.15
C GLY A 244 1.37 5.63 11.63
N GLY A 245 0.95 4.73 12.52
CA GLY A 245 1.16 4.91 13.96
C GLY A 245 0.57 6.22 14.49
N ALA A 246 1.17 6.77 15.55
CA ALA A 246 0.69 8.00 16.20
C ALA A 246 0.64 9.18 15.22
N GLU A 247 1.66 9.36 14.39
CA GLU A 247 1.72 10.44 13.41
C GLU A 247 0.55 10.36 12.41
N GLY A 248 0.26 9.17 11.89
CA GLY A 248 -0.87 8.96 10.97
C GLY A 248 -2.22 9.22 11.63
N TRP A 249 -2.37 8.94 12.93
CA TRP A 249 -3.60 9.22 13.68
C TRP A 249 -3.79 10.71 13.94
N ASP A 250 -2.71 11.42 14.26
CA ASP A 250 -2.73 12.87 14.44
C ASP A 250 -3.15 13.57 13.14
N LEU A 251 -2.63 13.14 12.00
CA LEU A 251 -3.02 13.67 10.69
C LEU A 251 -4.52 13.45 10.39
N ILE A 252 -5.09 12.32 10.82
CA ILE A 252 -6.54 12.08 10.71
C ILE A 252 -7.28 13.10 11.58
N GLY A 253 -6.83 13.34 12.81
CA GLY A 253 -7.40 14.35 13.71
C GLY A 253 -7.40 15.74 13.07
N TRP A 254 -6.27 16.20 12.58
CA TRP A 254 -6.14 17.48 11.88
C TRP A 254 -7.12 17.60 10.71
N CYS A 255 -7.24 16.57 9.88
CA CYS A 255 -8.18 16.59 8.76
C CYS A 255 -9.65 16.50 9.18
N LEU A 256 -9.98 16.00 10.36
CA LEU A 256 -11.35 16.02 10.90
C LEU A 256 -11.76 17.42 11.40
N GLU A 257 -10.80 18.27 11.66
CA GLU A 257 -11.02 19.66 12.09
C GLU A 257 -10.82 20.68 10.95
N ASP A 258 -10.57 20.20 9.70
CA ASP A 258 -10.39 21.06 8.54
C ASP A 258 -11.67 21.88 8.25
N GLU A 259 -11.49 23.13 7.86
CA GLU A 259 -12.62 24.01 7.46
C GLU A 259 -13.41 23.47 6.26
N ASP A 260 -12.76 22.74 5.34
CA ASP A 260 -13.41 22.15 4.18
C ASP A 260 -14.13 20.83 4.51
N ALA A 261 -15.42 20.79 4.29
CA ALA A 261 -16.25 19.62 4.59
C ALA A 261 -15.83 18.37 3.82
N GLU A 262 -15.28 18.48 2.60
CA GLU A 262 -14.86 17.29 1.83
C GLU A 262 -13.55 16.70 2.41
N VAL A 263 -12.66 17.52 2.96
CA VAL A 263 -11.49 17.03 3.71
C VAL A 263 -11.96 16.24 4.92
N ARG A 264 -12.88 16.80 5.74
CA ARG A 264 -13.46 16.11 6.91
C ARG A 264 -14.18 14.82 6.53
N ARG A 265 -14.95 14.83 5.43
CA ARG A 265 -15.62 13.61 4.91
C ARG A 265 -14.63 12.51 4.52
N ARG A 266 -13.49 12.86 3.91
CA ARG A 266 -12.46 11.88 3.53
C ARG A 266 -11.73 11.34 4.75
N ALA A 267 -11.41 12.20 5.70
CA ALA A 267 -10.81 11.79 6.97
C ALA A 267 -11.75 10.85 7.74
N SER A 268 -13.03 11.20 7.88
CA SER A 268 -14.01 10.40 8.62
C SER A 268 -14.19 8.97 8.06
N LYS A 269 -14.02 8.76 6.75
CA LYS A 269 -14.07 7.43 6.13
C LYS A 269 -12.95 6.49 6.63
N THR A 270 -11.89 7.04 7.23
CA THR A 270 -10.77 6.26 7.78
C THR A 270 -11.10 5.68 9.15
N LEU A 271 -12.02 6.31 9.90
CA LEU A 271 -12.36 5.96 11.28
C LEU A 271 -12.78 4.49 11.43
N ASN A 272 -13.46 3.95 10.43
CA ASN A 272 -13.89 2.56 10.42
C ASN A 272 -12.73 1.54 10.35
N ALA A 273 -11.64 1.89 9.66
CA ALA A 273 -10.43 1.08 9.63
C ALA A 273 -9.65 1.25 10.93
N LEU A 274 -9.57 2.48 11.44
CA LEU A 274 -8.90 2.79 12.69
C LEU A 274 -9.58 2.13 13.89
N ALA A 275 -10.93 2.08 13.92
CA ALA A 275 -11.67 1.41 14.98
C ALA A 275 -11.34 -0.09 15.10
N GLY A 276 -10.96 -0.73 13.99
CA GLY A 276 -10.50 -2.12 14.01
C GLY A 276 -9.03 -2.29 14.38
N ALA A 277 -8.19 -1.29 14.12
CA ALA A 277 -6.75 -1.36 14.38
C ALA A 277 -6.40 -0.83 15.77
N GLU A 278 -6.91 0.36 16.12
CA GLU A 278 -6.61 1.08 17.37
C GLU A 278 -7.89 1.68 17.99
N PRO A 279 -8.69 0.86 18.66
CA PRO A 279 -10.00 1.26 19.17
C PRO A 279 -9.97 2.46 20.13
N ARG A 280 -8.90 2.58 20.93
CA ARG A 280 -8.76 3.69 21.92
C ARG A 280 -8.63 5.04 21.25
N ILE A 281 -7.77 5.11 20.22
CA ILE A 281 -7.56 6.32 19.43
C ILE A 281 -8.79 6.62 18.59
N ALA A 282 -9.35 5.59 17.96
CA ALA A 282 -10.58 5.73 17.17
C ALA A 282 -11.73 6.31 18.01
N ALA A 283 -11.87 5.93 19.29
CA ALA A 283 -12.90 6.47 20.15
C ALA A 283 -12.79 8.00 20.34
N ILE A 284 -11.55 8.52 20.42
CA ILE A 284 -11.31 9.97 20.53
C ILE A 284 -11.73 10.68 19.24
N LEU A 285 -11.32 10.16 18.09
CA LEU A 285 -11.60 10.77 16.80
C LEU A 285 -13.06 10.61 16.35
N VAL A 286 -13.72 9.53 16.77
CA VAL A 286 -15.16 9.32 16.55
C VAL A 286 -15.96 10.35 17.33
N GLU A 287 -15.59 10.68 18.56
CA GLU A 287 -16.24 11.70 19.37
C GLU A 287 -16.24 13.07 18.66
N VAL A 288 -15.11 13.49 18.11
CA VAL A 288 -14.99 14.70 17.29
C VAL A 288 -15.91 14.63 16.07
N ALA A 289 -15.85 13.54 15.33
CA ALA A 289 -16.62 13.38 14.09
C ALA A 289 -18.15 13.23 14.32
N MET A 290 -18.59 12.80 15.50
CA MET A 290 -20.02 12.74 15.86
C MET A 290 -20.63 14.13 16.05
N SER A 291 -19.81 15.11 16.43
CA SER A 291 -20.22 16.50 16.65
C SER A 291 -20.10 17.38 15.40
N ASP A 292 -19.70 16.81 14.26
CA ASP A 292 -19.50 17.56 13.01
C ASP A 292 -20.83 18.07 12.43
N ASP A 293 -20.80 19.25 11.81
CA ASP A 293 -21.98 19.84 11.14
C ASP A 293 -22.39 19.03 9.90
N ASP A 294 -21.43 18.32 9.26
CA ASP A 294 -21.70 17.54 8.06
C ASP A 294 -22.27 16.15 8.38
N ALA A 295 -23.46 15.88 7.86
CA ALA A 295 -24.18 14.63 8.08
C ALA A 295 -23.41 13.39 7.59
N SER A 296 -22.56 13.52 6.55
CA SER A 296 -21.75 12.40 6.03
C SER A 296 -20.60 12.06 6.97
N VAL A 297 -20.04 13.07 7.64
CA VAL A 297 -19.01 12.88 8.67
C VAL A 297 -19.61 12.16 9.87
N ARG A 298 -20.77 12.64 10.38
CA ARG A 298 -21.48 11.97 11.47
C ARG A 298 -21.88 10.53 11.13
N LYS A 299 -22.35 10.29 9.90
CA LYS A 299 -22.67 8.93 9.42
C LYS A 299 -21.46 7.99 9.43
N SER A 300 -20.28 8.49 9.04
CA SER A 300 -19.03 7.72 9.08
C SER A 300 -18.63 7.42 10.53
N ALA A 301 -18.76 8.38 11.43
CA ALA A 301 -18.51 8.23 12.87
C ALA A 301 -19.42 7.16 13.49
N ILE A 302 -20.71 7.17 13.16
CA ILE A 302 -21.67 6.13 13.59
C ILE A 302 -21.23 4.73 13.12
N GLY A 303 -20.75 4.63 11.87
CA GLY A 303 -20.23 3.37 11.33
C GLY A 303 -19.02 2.85 12.12
N ALA A 304 -18.12 3.74 12.50
CA ALA A 304 -16.95 3.42 13.32
C ALA A 304 -17.34 3.09 14.77
N LEU A 305 -18.27 3.86 15.36
CA LEU A 305 -18.77 3.63 16.71
C LEU A 305 -19.32 2.22 16.91
N LYS A 306 -20.06 1.70 15.92
CA LYS A 306 -20.56 0.31 15.94
C LYS A 306 -19.47 -0.75 16.01
N LYS A 307 -18.26 -0.42 15.58
CA LYS A 307 -17.10 -1.31 15.64
C LYS A 307 -16.27 -1.16 16.92
N LEU A 308 -16.45 -0.06 17.62
CA LEU A 308 -15.77 0.19 18.89
C LEU A 308 -16.31 -0.69 20.01
N ASN A 309 -16.49 -1.96 19.85
CA ASN A 309 -16.98 -2.92 20.81
C ASN A 309 -16.14 -2.92 22.11
N MET A 310 -16.10 -1.78 22.81
CA MET A 310 -15.31 -1.54 24.01
C MET A 310 -16.20 -1.14 25.17
N GLU A 311 -16.08 -1.86 26.27
CA GLU A 311 -16.52 -1.39 27.59
C GLU A 311 -15.61 -0.23 28.03
N SER A 312 -15.97 0.98 27.65
CA SER A 312 -15.24 2.18 28.00
C SER A 312 -16.23 3.27 28.40
N PRO A 313 -16.00 3.94 29.56
CA PRO A 313 -16.85 5.04 29.98
C PRO A 313 -16.98 6.17 28.97
N ARG A 314 -15.97 6.36 28.12
CA ARG A 314 -16.01 7.31 27.01
C ARG A 314 -17.01 6.88 25.93
N VAL A 315 -16.95 5.61 25.52
CA VAL A 315 -17.88 5.08 24.50
C VAL A 315 -19.32 5.08 25.02
N SER A 316 -19.54 4.67 26.26
CA SER A 316 -20.87 4.74 26.90
C SER A 316 -21.41 6.17 26.88
N ARG A 317 -20.60 7.14 27.27
CA ARG A 317 -21.01 8.56 27.27
C ARG A 317 -21.32 9.04 25.86
N MET A 318 -20.47 8.77 24.87
CA MET A 318 -20.72 9.13 23.47
C MET A 318 -22.04 8.57 22.95
N VAL A 319 -22.38 7.33 23.30
CA VAL A 319 -23.62 6.69 22.87
C VAL A 319 -24.82 7.33 23.54
N ILE A 320 -24.75 7.64 24.84
CA ILE A 320 -25.82 8.30 25.58
C ILE A 320 -26.05 9.71 25.04
N ASP A 321 -24.98 10.48 24.81
CA ASP A 321 -25.08 11.84 24.28
C ASP A 321 -25.59 11.84 22.84
N GLY A 322 -25.08 10.93 22.00
CA GLY A 322 -25.55 10.76 20.63
C GLY A 322 -27.01 10.30 20.53
N ALA A 323 -27.54 9.61 21.57
CA ALA A 323 -28.97 9.27 21.66
C ALA A 323 -29.85 10.49 21.96
N ARG A 324 -29.27 11.64 22.33
CA ARG A 324 -29.98 12.93 22.57
C ARG A 324 -29.75 13.91 21.43
N ASP A 325 -28.99 13.57 20.41
CA ASP A 325 -28.62 14.46 19.32
C ASP A 325 -29.84 14.91 18.49
N ARG A 326 -29.72 16.04 17.80
CA ARG A 326 -30.74 16.56 16.88
C ARG A 326 -30.95 15.70 15.65
N ASP A 327 -29.87 15.04 15.20
CA ASP A 327 -29.88 14.18 14.02
C ASP A 327 -30.58 12.85 14.31
N TYR A 328 -31.62 12.56 13.56
CA TYR A 328 -32.41 11.33 13.72
C TYR A 328 -31.59 10.06 13.50
N GLU A 329 -30.74 10.02 12.48
CA GLU A 329 -29.92 8.83 12.16
C GLU A 329 -28.88 8.56 13.25
N LEU A 330 -28.33 9.62 13.84
CA LEU A 330 -27.43 9.51 14.97
C LEU A 330 -28.15 8.96 16.21
N ARG A 331 -29.30 9.55 16.58
CA ARG A 331 -30.11 9.03 17.69
C ARG A 331 -30.48 7.55 17.50
N LYS A 332 -30.98 7.20 16.31
CA LYS A 332 -31.38 5.83 15.96
C LYS A 332 -30.23 4.85 16.12
N ALA A 333 -29.05 5.22 15.64
CA ALA A 333 -27.86 4.38 15.75
C ALA A 333 -27.41 4.22 17.21
N CYS A 334 -27.35 5.32 17.97
CA CYS A 334 -26.93 5.30 19.36
C CYS A 334 -27.96 4.54 20.24
N ILE A 335 -29.26 4.76 20.07
CA ILE A 335 -30.28 3.97 20.76
C ILE A 335 -30.17 2.48 20.44
N GLY A 336 -29.79 2.15 19.19
CA GLY A 336 -29.52 0.76 18.79
C GLY A 336 -28.31 0.12 19.48
N LEU A 337 -27.35 0.92 19.95
CA LEU A 337 -26.15 0.46 20.63
C LEU A 337 -26.28 0.39 22.16
N LEU A 338 -27.31 1.03 22.75
CA LEU A 338 -27.50 1.07 24.22
C LEU A 338 -27.46 -0.31 24.87
N SER A 339 -28.14 -1.28 24.30
CA SER A 339 -28.22 -2.65 24.84
C SER A 339 -26.89 -3.44 24.68
N ILE A 340 -25.97 -2.96 23.86
CA ILE A 340 -24.67 -3.57 23.67
C ILE A 340 -23.66 -3.02 24.69
N ILE A 341 -23.80 -1.72 25.02
CA ILE A 341 -22.83 -0.96 25.80
C ILE A 341 -23.24 -0.87 27.28
N LEU A 342 -24.51 -0.78 27.54
CA LEU A 342 -25.07 -0.68 28.90
C LEU A 342 -25.81 -1.96 29.27
N SER A 343 -25.84 -2.28 30.54
CA SER A 343 -26.51 -3.47 31.07
C SER A 343 -27.32 -3.18 32.33
N GLY A 344 -28.25 -4.05 32.65
CA GLY A 344 -28.98 -4.04 33.90
C GLY A 344 -29.76 -2.74 34.20
N THR A 345 -29.54 -2.18 35.37
CA THR A 345 -30.21 -0.97 35.87
C THR A 345 -29.83 0.27 35.09
N GLU A 346 -28.57 0.42 34.70
CA GLU A 346 -28.08 1.56 33.96
C GLU A 346 -28.73 1.70 32.59
N LEU A 347 -28.91 0.60 31.86
CA LEU A 347 -29.62 0.58 30.59
C LEU A 347 -31.06 1.04 30.75
N ARG A 348 -31.74 0.51 31.77
CA ARG A 348 -33.18 0.85 32.05
C ARG A 348 -33.37 2.30 32.43
N GLU A 349 -32.55 2.83 33.30
CA GLU A 349 -32.62 4.21 33.74
C GLU A 349 -32.34 5.16 32.59
N THR A 350 -31.29 4.89 31.80
CA THR A 350 -30.93 5.66 30.59
C THR A 350 -32.08 5.60 29.56
N ALA A 351 -32.65 4.43 29.31
CA ALA A 351 -33.76 4.28 28.37
C ALA A 351 -35.01 5.06 28.83
N LYS A 352 -35.36 5.04 30.12
CA LYS A 352 -36.49 5.82 30.70
C LYS A 352 -36.24 7.32 30.57
N GLU A 353 -35.00 7.78 30.78
CA GLU A 353 -34.69 9.20 30.65
C GLU A 353 -34.77 9.66 29.19
N LEU A 354 -34.21 8.90 28.25
CA LEU A 354 -34.28 9.20 26.81
C LEU A 354 -35.74 9.15 26.30
N LEU A 355 -36.57 8.23 26.81
CA LEU A 355 -37.97 8.11 26.44
C LEU A 355 -38.78 9.37 26.75
N ARG A 356 -38.44 10.11 27.81
CA ARG A 356 -39.12 11.38 28.18
C ARG A 356 -38.90 12.47 27.16
N GLN A 357 -37.76 12.44 26.43
CA GLN A 357 -37.37 13.48 25.50
C GLN A 357 -37.61 13.11 24.02
N GLU A 358 -37.67 11.82 23.69
CA GLU A 358 -37.84 11.36 22.32
C GLU A 358 -39.30 11.54 21.83
N THR A 359 -39.41 12.11 20.64
CA THR A 359 -40.70 12.39 19.99
C THR A 359 -41.06 11.40 18.88
N ARG A 360 -40.06 10.74 18.30
CA ARG A 360 -40.25 9.79 17.19
C ARG A 360 -40.81 8.46 17.69
N MET A 361 -41.93 8.03 17.14
CA MET A 361 -42.62 6.82 17.57
C MET A 361 -41.81 5.53 17.42
N ASP A 362 -40.99 5.43 16.37
CA ASP A 362 -40.16 4.27 16.13
C ASP A 362 -39.03 4.14 17.18
N LEU A 363 -38.41 5.26 17.56
CA LEU A 363 -37.39 5.30 18.61
C LEU A 363 -38.00 5.12 20.00
N ARG A 364 -39.17 5.71 20.22
CA ARG A 364 -39.92 5.52 21.48
C ARG A 364 -40.23 4.04 21.75
N LYS A 365 -40.78 3.33 20.74
CA LYS A 365 -41.04 1.88 20.86
C LYS A 365 -39.79 1.09 21.24
N ARG A 366 -38.64 1.45 20.65
CA ARG A 366 -37.37 0.78 20.97
C ARG A 366 -36.95 1.10 22.40
N LEU A 367 -37.01 2.35 22.83
CA LEU A 367 -36.68 2.75 24.21
C LEU A 367 -37.65 2.12 25.24
N GLU A 368 -38.94 2.01 24.92
CA GLU A 368 -39.91 1.30 25.73
C GLU A 368 -39.51 -0.17 25.92
N SER A 369 -39.12 -0.86 24.87
CA SER A 369 -38.66 -2.23 24.96
C SER A 369 -37.35 -2.40 25.77
N LEU A 370 -36.49 -1.38 25.81
CA LEU A 370 -35.25 -1.39 26.61
C LEU A 370 -35.51 -1.01 28.09
N SER A 371 -36.61 -0.28 28.35
CA SER A 371 -36.98 0.19 29.69
C SER A 371 -37.83 -0.79 30.47
N THR A 372 -38.57 -1.67 29.78
CA THR A 372 -39.36 -2.74 30.37
C THR A 372 -38.51 -3.99 30.51
N ASP A 373 -38.34 -4.49 31.73
CA ASP A 373 -37.94 -5.87 31.92
C ASP A 373 -38.98 -6.79 31.31
N LEU A 374 -38.75 -7.26 30.14
CA LEU A 374 -39.11 -8.61 29.89
C LEU A 374 -38.15 -9.42 30.75
N GLU A 375 -38.61 -9.90 31.89
CA GLU A 375 -38.13 -11.12 32.54
C GLU A 375 -38.23 -12.26 31.50
N MET A 376 -37.49 -12.14 30.45
CA MET A 376 -37.07 -13.28 29.71
C MET A 376 -35.95 -13.85 30.55
N GLU A 377 -36.28 -14.80 31.38
CA GLU A 377 -35.45 -15.96 31.65
C GLU A 377 -35.05 -16.56 30.30
N GLY A 378 -34.36 -15.80 29.51
CA GLY A 378 -33.52 -16.24 28.42
C GLY A 378 -32.30 -16.85 29.05
N THR A 379 -32.37 -18.16 29.13
CA THR A 379 -31.39 -19.08 29.60
C THR A 379 -29.97 -18.50 29.48
N GLU A 380 -29.25 -18.52 30.61
CA GLU A 380 -27.82 -18.20 30.72
C GLU A 380 -26.97 -18.91 29.63
N GLU A 381 -27.50 -19.96 29.04
CA GLU A 381 -26.90 -20.69 27.90
C GLU A 381 -26.77 -19.84 26.62
N GLN A 382 -27.64 -18.86 26.32
CA GLN A 382 -27.50 -18.01 25.15
C GLN A 382 -26.54 -16.83 25.36
N LYS A 383 -26.35 -16.37 26.61
CA LYS A 383 -25.29 -15.41 26.94
C LYS A 383 -23.91 -16.04 26.93
N ASN A 384 -23.79 -17.30 27.34
CA ASN A 384 -22.54 -18.05 27.34
C ASN A 384 -22.09 -18.51 25.96
N SER A 385 -22.99 -18.58 24.99
CA SER A 385 -22.63 -18.94 23.60
C SER A 385 -21.90 -17.82 22.84
N PHE A 386 -22.06 -16.54 23.26
CA PHE A 386 -21.35 -15.39 22.68
C PHE A 386 -20.14 -14.93 23.49
N LEU A 387 -20.02 -15.39 24.73
CA LEU A 387 -18.91 -15.12 25.65
C LEU A 387 -18.39 -16.45 26.22
N ALA A 388 -18.13 -17.44 25.36
CA ALA A 388 -17.34 -18.56 25.80
C ALA A 388 -15.97 -18.00 26.19
N PRO A 389 -15.60 -18.00 27.49
CA PRO A 389 -14.20 -17.77 27.85
C PRO A 389 -13.43 -18.84 27.08
N LEU A 390 -12.34 -18.48 26.45
CA LEU A 390 -11.32 -19.45 26.08
C LEU A 390 -11.12 -20.34 27.30
N GLU A 391 -11.52 -21.60 27.18
CA GLU A 391 -11.37 -22.57 28.25
C GLU A 391 -9.96 -22.46 28.76
N HIS A 392 -9.85 -22.15 30.04
CA HIS A 392 -8.62 -22.20 30.77
C HIS A 392 -8.11 -23.63 30.64
N VAL A 393 -7.17 -23.85 29.75
CA VAL A 393 -6.44 -25.12 29.71
C VAL A 393 -5.78 -25.24 31.07
N PRO A 394 -6.10 -26.26 31.89
CA PRO A 394 -5.42 -26.43 33.16
C PRO A 394 -3.95 -26.62 32.85
N ASP A 395 -3.10 -25.83 33.52
CA ASP A 395 -1.67 -26.02 33.54
C ASP A 395 -1.38 -27.46 33.99
N GLU A 396 -1.19 -28.37 33.05
CA GLU A 396 -0.53 -29.63 33.33
C GLU A 396 0.94 -29.28 33.60
N GLU A 397 1.29 -29.24 34.83
CA GLU A 397 2.66 -29.31 35.31
C GLU A 397 3.31 -30.59 34.73
N GLY A 398 4.29 -30.42 33.90
CA GLY A 398 5.24 -31.48 33.56
C GLY A 398 5.18 -31.98 32.12
N SER A 399 5.86 -31.30 31.28
CA SER A 399 6.92 -31.77 30.37
C SER A 399 7.10 -30.78 29.22
N THR A 400 8.12 -29.98 29.34
CA THR A 400 8.69 -29.24 28.20
C THR A 400 9.22 -30.24 27.20
N PRO A 401 8.71 -30.26 25.94
CA PRO A 401 9.42 -30.99 24.90
C PRO A 401 10.70 -30.22 24.59
N ASP A 402 11.83 -30.90 24.73
CA ASP A 402 13.13 -30.44 24.25
C ASP A 402 13.08 -30.08 22.78
N LEU A 403 12.83 -28.81 22.45
CA LEU A 403 13.09 -28.24 21.16
C LEU A 403 14.60 -28.13 20.98
N LYS A 404 15.18 -29.17 20.37
CA LYS A 404 16.56 -29.14 19.86
C LYS A 404 16.65 -28.03 18.82
N VAL A 405 17.16 -26.89 19.22
CA VAL A 405 17.60 -25.80 18.34
C VAL A 405 18.79 -26.33 17.54
N PRO A 406 18.79 -26.24 16.21
CA PRO A 406 19.96 -26.61 15.42
C PRO A 406 21.13 -25.70 15.75
N SER A 407 22.22 -26.28 16.25
CA SER A 407 23.47 -25.63 16.63
C SER A 407 24.30 -25.22 15.41
N SER A 408 23.86 -24.26 14.63
CA SER A 408 24.63 -23.72 13.50
C SER A 408 24.48 -22.20 13.28
N ILE A 409 24.32 -21.44 14.37
CA ILE A 409 24.60 -20.01 14.31
C ILE A 409 25.87 -19.76 15.09
N LYS A 410 27.00 -19.74 14.38
CA LYS A 410 28.28 -19.27 14.91
C LYS A 410 28.09 -17.83 15.37
N LYS A 411 28.30 -17.59 16.67
CA LYS A 411 28.42 -16.26 17.26
C LYS A 411 29.54 -15.51 16.54
N GLY A 412 29.19 -14.47 15.81
CA GLY A 412 30.16 -13.49 15.33
C GLY A 412 30.70 -12.73 16.54
N GLU A 413 32.01 -12.73 16.67
CA GLU A 413 32.74 -12.00 17.70
C GLU A 413 32.52 -10.49 17.52
N HIS A 414 32.02 -9.86 18.58
CA HIS A 414 31.99 -8.41 18.70
C HIS A 414 33.42 -7.86 18.81
N HIS A 415 33.93 -7.33 17.73
CA HIS A 415 35.08 -6.44 17.78
C HIS A 415 34.64 -5.12 18.41
N LYS A 416 35.09 -4.89 19.65
CA LYS A 416 35.03 -3.59 20.31
C LYS A 416 36.17 -2.73 19.75
N ASP A 417 35.90 -1.94 18.75
CA ASP A 417 36.79 -0.85 18.39
C ASP A 417 36.64 0.28 19.40
N LYS A 418 37.72 0.46 20.17
CA LYS A 418 37.93 1.61 21.02
C LYS A 418 38.19 2.83 20.14
N LEU A 419 37.23 3.70 20.01
CA LEU A 419 37.42 5.08 19.54
C LEU A 419 38.17 5.87 20.62
N SER A 420 39.47 6.02 20.42
CA SER A 420 40.33 6.97 21.14
C SER A 420 39.97 8.40 20.67
N ARG A 421 39.58 9.25 21.61
CA ARG A 421 39.48 10.69 21.45
C ARG A 421 40.86 11.28 21.12
N PRO A 422 40.97 12.22 20.20
CA PRO A 422 42.15 13.08 20.15
C PRO A 422 42.04 14.16 21.22
N GLU A 423 43.07 14.22 22.05
CA GLU A 423 43.28 15.29 23.02
C GLU A 423 43.56 16.61 22.29
N SER A 424 42.95 17.67 22.77
CA SER A 424 43.21 19.04 22.39
C SER A 424 44.51 19.49 23.04
N GLU A 425 45.58 19.65 22.27
CA GLU A 425 46.72 20.49 22.68
C GLU A 425 46.49 21.93 22.23
N GLY A 426 46.37 22.78 23.23
CA GLY A 426 46.48 24.21 23.06
C GLY A 426 47.92 24.63 23.03
N GLY A 427 48.21 25.80 22.44
CA GLY A 427 49.46 26.48 22.67
C GLY A 427 49.92 27.40 21.56
N THR A 428 49.75 28.70 21.89
CA THR A 428 50.39 29.93 21.38
C THR A 428 50.09 30.36 19.97
#